data_7af532c9854efdbabf20b1ea784d89f2
#
_entry.id   7af532c9854efdbabf20b1ea784d89f2
#
_cell.length_a   1.000
_cell.length_b   1.000
_cell.length_c   1.000
_cell.angle_alpha   90.00
_cell.angle_beta   90.00
_cell.angle_gamma   90.00
#
_symmetry.space_group_name_H-M   'P 1'
#
loop_
_entity.id
_entity.type
_entity.pdbx_description
1 polymer ?
#
loop_
_entity_poly.entity_id
_entity_poly.type
_entity_poly.pdbx_seq_one_letter_code
_entity_poly.pdbx_strand_id
1 'polypeptide(L)'
;LKPSRQLLTLKRRYETQIEQSKKLGTVFYIEWLFRFGFKMWTFLHQSPDVITREIEAAYYTARKNEIESEIANCESFLKSIYITENVSALQDLSLQMLKHQIFIGRQGRNRRLFSVKDIKPRTEEFLKEYPVVLSTTYTAKNCIDKNWVFDYVIMDEASQVDITTGALALSCAMNAVIVGDDKQLPNVIDERTKTALKAIESAYRIDEKYRSTTHSFLQSCCEVFTDAPQTLLREHYRCHPKIIEFCNHLFYNGELVPMTQDKGEENVVTVIQTVKGQHARGHYNQREIDVIQSEVLPNLTNNGS
;
A
#
# COMPACT_ATOMS: atom_id res chain seq x y z
N LEU A 1 -28.43 6.33 18.03
CA LEU A 1 -27.32 7.13 17.47
C LEU A 1 -26.22 7.26 18.51
N LYS A 2 -24.94 7.17 18.13
CA LYS A 2 -23.80 7.40 19.06
C LYS A 2 -23.87 8.81 19.66
N PRO A 3 -23.49 9.00 20.95
CA PRO A 3 -23.53 10.30 21.62
C PRO A 3 -22.82 11.42 20.86
N SER A 4 -21.66 11.14 20.27
CA SER A 4 -20.92 12.11 19.47
C SER A 4 -21.70 12.61 18.24
N ARG A 5 -22.39 11.72 17.52
CA ARG A 5 -23.23 12.10 16.36
C ARG A 5 -24.41 13.00 16.75
N GLN A 6 -24.97 12.75 17.93
CA GLN A 6 -26.07 13.58 18.42
C GLN A 6 -25.58 14.98 18.80
N LEU A 7 -24.36 15.09 19.43
CA LEU A 7 -23.75 16.36 19.72
C LEU A 7 -23.37 17.16 18.47
N LEU A 8 -22.90 16.50 17.44
CA LEU A 8 -22.62 17.14 16.16
C LEU A 8 -23.90 17.69 15.49
N THR A 9 -25.00 16.95 15.60
CA THR A 9 -26.30 17.41 15.11
C THR A 9 -26.79 18.62 15.89
N LEU A 10 -26.62 18.60 17.21
CA LEU A 10 -26.96 19.72 18.09
C LEU A 10 -26.14 20.97 17.74
N LYS A 11 -24.82 20.83 17.54
CA LYS A 11 -23.94 21.91 17.10
C LYS A 11 -24.43 22.56 15.81
N ARG A 12 -24.69 21.76 14.77
CA ARG A 12 -25.18 22.26 13.47
C ARG A 12 -26.50 23.01 13.58
N ARG A 13 -27.43 22.50 14.40
CA ARG A 13 -28.72 23.18 14.63
C ARG A 13 -28.50 24.52 15.35
N TYR A 14 -27.60 24.58 16.32
CA TYR A 14 -27.25 25.79 17.04
C TYR A 14 -26.66 26.85 16.12
N GLU A 15 -25.66 26.48 15.33
CA GLU A 15 -25.01 27.37 14.33
C GLU A 15 -26.03 27.92 13.33
N THR A 16 -26.88 27.07 12.74
CA THR A 16 -27.91 27.47 11.79
C THR A 16 -28.93 28.46 12.42
N GLN A 17 -29.27 28.28 13.70
CA GLN A 17 -30.22 29.17 14.37
C GLN A 17 -29.60 30.55 14.68
N ILE A 18 -28.33 30.61 15.03
CA ILE A 18 -27.58 31.84 15.20
C ILE A 18 -27.48 32.60 13.87
N GLU A 19 -27.06 31.95 12.82
CA GLU A 19 -26.93 32.57 11.49
C GLU A 19 -28.26 33.16 11.00
N GLN A 20 -29.38 32.51 11.31
CA GLN A 20 -30.72 32.98 10.92
C GLN A 20 -31.29 34.00 11.88
N SER A 21 -30.56 34.45 12.91
CA SER A 21 -31.05 35.36 13.98
C SER A 21 -32.37 34.92 14.61
N LYS A 22 -32.65 33.61 14.64
CA LYS A 22 -33.86 33.03 15.20
C LYS A 22 -33.69 32.76 16.69
N LYS A 23 -34.72 32.96 17.49
CA LYS A 23 -34.76 32.52 18.89
C LYS A 23 -34.66 30.99 18.95
N LEU A 24 -33.82 30.49 19.86
CA LEU A 24 -33.68 29.08 20.16
C LEU A 24 -35.03 28.46 20.52
N GLY A 25 -35.45 27.40 19.83
CA GLY A 25 -36.71 26.74 20.05
C GLY A 25 -36.73 25.92 21.37
N THR A 26 -37.92 25.73 21.95
CA THR A 26 -38.10 24.94 23.20
C THR A 26 -37.52 23.54 23.13
N VAL A 27 -37.55 22.91 21.97
CA VAL A 27 -36.96 21.57 21.75
C VAL A 27 -35.43 21.57 21.94
N PHE A 28 -34.75 22.65 21.52
CA PHE A 28 -33.30 22.78 21.73
C PHE A 28 -32.97 22.87 23.22
N TYR A 29 -33.77 23.62 24.00
CA TYR A 29 -33.58 23.73 25.45
C TYR A 29 -33.80 22.41 26.18
N ILE A 30 -34.77 21.61 25.75
CA ILE A 30 -35.06 20.29 26.33
C ILE A 30 -33.92 19.30 26.02
N GLU A 31 -33.45 19.23 24.79
CA GLU A 31 -32.29 18.38 24.40
C GLU A 31 -31.02 18.77 25.16
N TRP A 32 -30.82 20.08 25.33
CA TRP A 32 -29.70 20.62 26.08
C TRP A 32 -29.76 20.25 27.57
N LEU A 33 -30.95 20.42 28.21
CA LEU A 33 -31.19 20.10 29.63
C LEU A 33 -30.87 18.63 29.92
N PHE A 34 -31.32 17.72 29.07
CA PHE A 34 -31.07 16.31 29.25
C PHE A 34 -29.59 15.93 29.12
N ARG A 35 -28.79 16.70 28.39
CA ARG A 35 -27.37 16.39 28.14
C ARG A 35 -26.41 17.09 29.10
N PHE A 36 -26.64 18.33 29.42
CA PHE A 36 -25.72 19.18 30.20
C PHE A 36 -26.23 19.51 31.61
N GLY A 37 -27.42 19.04 31.97
CA GLY A 37 -27.98 19.22 33.31
C GLY A 37 -28.35 20.66 33.66
N PHE A 38 -28.61 20.91 34.95
CA PHE A 38 -29.10 22.20 35.48
C PHE A 38 -28.12 23.39 35.36
N LYS A 39 -26.86 23.19 34.95
CA LYS A 39 -25.93 24.29 34.65
C LYS A 39 -26.36 25.16 33.46
N MET A 40 -27.48 24.84 32.88
CA MET A 40 -28.04 25.44 31.66
C MET A 40 -28.37 26.94 31.81
N TRP A 41 -28.85 27.39 32.94
CA TRP A 41 -29.28 28.78 33.11
C TRP A 41 -28.13 29.79 33.01
N THR A 42 -26.97 29.45 33.56
CA THR A 42 -25.77 30.30 33.47
C THR A 42 -25.17 30.28 32.06
N PHE A 43 -25.42 29.23 31.29
CA PHE A 43 -24.88 29.02 29.98
C PHE A 43 -25.60 29.84 28.88
N LEU A 44 -26.91 29.96 28.97
CA LEU A 44 -27.74 30.66 27.98
C LEU A 44 -27.50 32.19 27.95
N HIS A 45 -26.78 32.72 28.93
CA HIS A 45 -26.38 34.13 28.98
C HIS A 45 -24.94 34.36 28.52
N GLN A 46 -24.25 33.33 28.05
CA GLN A 46 -22.89 33.42 27.53
C GLN A 46 -22.89 33.74 26.02
N SER A 47 -21.74 34.21 25.54
CA SER A 47 -21.58 34.47 24.12
C SER A 47 -21.71 33.19 23.26
N PRO A 48 -22.21 33.29 22.02
CA PRO A 48 -22.32 32.16 21.12
C PRO A 48 -21.04 31.34 20.97
N ASP A 49 -19.88 31.99 20.97
CA ASP A 49 -18.57 31.34 20.84
C ASP A 49 -18.24 30.43 22.05
N VAL A 50 -18.63 30.80 23.24
CA VAL A 50 -18.44 29.99 24.45
C VAL A 50 -19.32 28.74 24.36
N ILE A 51 -20.59 28.90 23.96
CA ILE A 51 -21.53 27.78 23.79
C ILE A 51 -21.01 26.80 22.75
N THR A 52 -20.54 27.30 21.61
CA THR A 52 -19.98 26.44 20.54
C THR A 52 -18.79 25.65 21.05
N ARG A 53 -17.84 26.28 21.77
CA ARG A 53 -16.66 25.58 22.33
C ARG A 53 -17.04 24.49 23.34
N GLU A 54 -18.05 24.71 24.14
CA GLU A 54 -18.50 23.69 25.10
C GLU A 54 -19.18 22.50 24.41
N ILE A 55 -19.97 22.75 23.35
CA ILE A 55 -20.53 21.66 22.53
C ILE A 55 -19.38 20.87 21.86
N GLU A 56 -18.37 21.57 21.36
CA GLU A 56 -17.20 20.93 20.78
C GLU A 56 -16.42 20.10 21.80
N ALA A 57 -16.15 20.65 22.99
CA ALA A 57 -15.47 19.92 24.05
C ALA A 57 -16.23 18.66 24.45
N ALA A 58 -17.57 18.77 24.60
CA ALA A 58 -18.43 17.62 24.87
C ALA A 58 -18.42 16.60 23.73
N TYR A 59 -18.41 17.07 22.48
CA TYR A 59 -18.30 16.21 21.30
C TYR A 59 -16.99 15.41 21.29
N TYR A 60 -15.85 16.09 21.48
CA TYR A 60 -14.56 15.43 21.50
C TYR A 60 -14.43 14.45 22.67
N THR A 61 -14.96 14.80 23.83
CA THR A 61 -14.99 13.91 25.00
C THR A 61 -15.83 12.65 24.72
N ALA A 62 -17.03 12.83 24.15
CA ALA A 62 -17.89 11.70 23.80
C ALA A 62 -17.26 10.83 22.69
N ARG A 63 -16.61 11.47 21.71
CA ARG A 63 -15.94 10.76 20.62
C ARG A 63 -14.73 9.98 21.11
N LYS A 64 -13.94 10.55 22.00
CA LYS A 64 -12.82 9.89 22.66
C LYS A 64 -13.29 8.62 23.37
N ASN A 65 -14.31 8.75 24.24
CA ASN A 65 -14.85 7.62 25.01
C ASN A 65 -15.42 6.51 24.09
N GLU A 66 -16.07 6.89 22.98
CA GLU A 66 -16.55 5.94 21.98
C GLU A 66 -15.39 5.15 21.34
N ILE A 67 -14.31 5.85 20.96
CA ILE A 67 -13.13 5.22 20.34
C ILE A 67 -12.42 4.32 21.38
N GLU A 68 -12.23 4.79 22.60
CA GLU A 68 -11.62 3.98 23.67
C GLU A 68 -12.43 2.72 23.96
N SER A 69 -13.77 2.81 23.95
CA SER A 69 -14.64 1.65 24.10
C SER A 69 -14.54 0.69 22.90
N GLU A 70 -14.46 1.21 21.67
CA GLU A 70 -14.25 0.40 20.48
C GLU A 70 -12.89 -0.33 20.51
N ILE A 71 -11.82 0.37 20.92
CA ILE A 71 -10.49 -0.22 21.09
C ILE A 71 -10.54 -1.36 22.11
N ALA A 72 -11.11 -1.09 23.31
CA ALA A 72 -11.20 -2.10 24.37
C ALA A 72 -12.00 -3.33 23.92
N ASN A 73 -13.09 -3.14 23.16
CA ASN A 73 -13.88 -4.24 22.60
C ASN A 73 -13.08 -5.06 21.57
N CYS A 74 -12.34 -4.36 20.68
CA CYS A 74 -11.47 -5.03 19.71
C CYS A 74 -10.34 -5.81 20.40
N GLU A 75 -9.68 -5.21 21.40
CA GLU A 75 -8.63 -5.90 22.17
C GLU A 75 -9.15 -7.12 22.92
N SER A 76 -10.34 -6.99 23.53
CA SER A 76 -11.00 -8.11 24.21
C SER A 76 -11.33 -9.25 23.23
N PHE A 77 -11.86 -8.90 22.06
CA PHE A 77 -12.13 -9.86 20.99
C PHE A 77 -10.85 -10.55 20.52
N LEU A 78 -9.80 -9.79 20.23
CA LEU A 78 -8.51 -10.34 19.78
C LEU A 78 -7.90 -11.29 20.83
N LYS A 79 -7.98 -10.91 22.12
CA LYS A 79 -7.53 -11.79 23.21
C LYS A 79 -8.36 -13.07 23.30
N SER A 80 -9.68 -12.99 23.07
CA SER A 80 -10.57 -14.17 23.18
C SER A 80 -10.31 -15.24 22.12
N ILE A 81 -9.78 -14.87 20.97
CA ILE A 81 -9.49 -15.79 19.87
C ILE A 81 -8.02 -16.23 19.81
N TYR A 82 -7.21 -15.83 20.81
CA TYR A 82 -5.80 -16.26 20.91
C TYR A 82 -5.04 -16.15 19.58
N ILE A 83 -5.21 -15.02 18.88
CA ILE A 83 -4.69 -14.84 17.50
C ILE A 83 -3.20 -15.15 17.42
N THR A 84 -2.39 -14.62 18.32
CA THR A 84 -0.93 -14.78 18.29
C THR A 84 -0.52 -16.24 18.40
N GLU A 85 -1.12 -16.95 19.36
CA GLU A 85 -0.87 -18.36 19.58
C GLU A 85 -1.36 -19.22 18.41
N ASN A 86 -2.54 -18.91 17.88
CA ASN A 86 -3.11 -19.64 16.74
C ASN A 86 -2.32 -19.39 15.44
N VAL A 87 -1.84 -18.17 15.20
CA VAL A 87 -0.97 -17.86 14.05
C VAL A 87 0.37 -18.58 14.17
N SER A 88 0.99 -18.58 15.35
CA SER A 88 2.23 -19.33 15.61
C SER A 88 2.03 -20.83 15.39
N ALA A 89 0.97 -21.40 15.96
CA ALA A 89 0.65 -22.81 15.78
C ALA A 89 0.38 -23.17 14.30
N LEU A 90 -0.32 -22.30 13.56
CA LEU A 90 -0.55 -22.47 12.12
C LEU A 90 0.76 -22.47 11.34
N GLN A 91 1.67 -21.54 11.65
CA GLN A 91 2.98 -21.46 11.01
C GLN A 91 3.79 -22.75 11.28
N ASP A 92 3.85 -23.20 12.54
CA ASP A 92 4.57 -24.42 12.91
C ASP A 92 3.99 -25.66 12.23
N LEU A 93 2.68 -25.82 12.24
CA LEU A 93 2.00 -26.94 11.58
C LEU A 93 2.21 -26.91 10.07
N SER A 94 2.11 -25.71 9.44
CA SER A 94 2.37 -25.55 8.01
C SER A 94 3.81 -25.93 7.63
N LEU A 95 4.77 -25.51 8.44
CA LEU A 95 6.19 -25.86 8.26
C LEU A 95 6.44 -27.36 8.46
N GLN A 96 5.81 -27.97 9.47
CA GLN A 96 5.90 -29.42 9.69
C GLN A 96 5.29 -30.19 8.53
N MET A 97 4.13 -29.76 8.03
CA MET A 97 3.48 -30.38 6.88
C MET A 97 4.37 -30.27 5.62
N LEU A 98 4.94 -29.09 5.36
CA LEU A 98 5.87 -28.89 4.25
C LEU A 98 7.10 -29.81 4.37
N LYS A 99 7.74 -29.87 5.54
CA LYS A 99 8.87 -30.76 5.79
C LYS A 99 8.51 -32.23 5.58
N HIS A 100 7.33 -32.63 6.03
CA HIS A 100 6.83 -33.99 5.86
C HIS A 100 6.60 -34.34 4.37
N GLN A 101 5.98 -33.45 3.62
CA GLN A 101 5.77 -33.61 2.17
C GLN A 101 7.09 -33.72 1.41
N ILE A 102 8.04 -32.85 1.72
CA ILE A 102 9.39 -32.90 1.12
C ILE A 102 10.08 -34.23 1.46
N PHE A 103 9.99 -34.68 2.72
CA PHE A 103 10.57 -35.94 3.18
C PHE A 103 9.99 -37.14 2.43
N ILE A 104 8.65 -37.26 2.39
CA ILE A 104 7.98 -38.35 1.65
C ILE A 104 8.36 -38.34 0.16
N GLY A 105 8.30 -37.15 -0.46
CA GLY A 105 8.63 -36.99 -1.88
C GLY A 105 10.06 -37.35 -2.23
N ARG A 106 10.97 -37.31 -1.24
CA ARG A 106 12.41 -37.56 -1.43
C ARG A 106 12.91 -38.88 -0.80
N GLN A 107 12.07 -39.57 -0.04
CA GLN A 107 12.46 -40.81 0.64
C GLN A 107 12.93 -41.87 -0.38
N GLY A 108 14.12 -42.37 -0.19
CA GLY A 108 14.71 -43.41 -1.06
C GLY A 108 15.16 -42.93 -2.44
N ARG A 109 15.16 -41.62 -2.72
CA ARG A 109 15.61 -41.06 -3.99
C ARG A 109 16.96 -40.35 -3.85
N ASN A 110 17.92 -40.72 -4.67
CA ASN A 110 19.12 -39.92 -4.88
C ASN A 110 18.74 -38.67 -5.68
N ARG A 111 19.20 -37.50 -5.23
CA ARG A 111 18.98 -36.25 -5.94
C ARG A 111 19.57 -36.30 -7.35
N ARG A 112 18.74 -36.09 -8.34
CA ARG A 112 19.17 -36.05 -9.75
C ARG A 112 19.78 -34.70 -10.06
N LEU A 113 20.95 -34.73 -10.69
CA LEU A 113 21.58 -33.55 -11.25
C LEU A 113 21.23 -33.45 -12.73
N PHE A 114 20.93 -32.24 -13.19
CA PHE A 114 20.61 -31.93 -14.57
C PHE A 114 21.63 -30.95 -15.11
N SER A 115 22.15 -31.20 -16.30
CA SER A 115 22.88 -30.20 -17.07
C SER A 115 21.87 -29.26 -17.75
N VAL A 116 22.31 -28.07 -18.15
CA VAL A 116 21.43 -27.11 -18.88
C VAL A 116 20.83 -27.74 -20.15
N LYS A 117 21.57 -28.64 -20.78
CA LYS A 117 21.11 -29.34 -22.00
C LYS A 117 20.01 -30.39 -21.75
N ASP A 118 19.92 -30.88 -20.51
CA ASP A 118 18.95 -31.91 -20.12
C ASP A 118 17.60 -31.29 -19.73
N ILE A 119 17.55 -30.01 -19.36
CA ILE A 119 16.35 -29.37 -18.80
C ILE A 119 15.16 -29.44 -19.77
N LYS A 120 15.35 -29.00 -21.02
CA LYS A 120 14.26 -28.99 -22.02
C LYS A 120 13.78 -30.38 -22.41
N PRO A 121 14.65 -31.35 -22.80
CA PRO A 121 14.18 -32.68 -23.17
C PRO A 121 13.67 -33.51 -22.01
N ARG A 122 14.00 -33.14 -20.78
CA ARG A 122 13.57 -33.85 -19.55
C ARG A 122 12.83 -32.93 -18.59
N THR A 123 12.02 -32.00 -19.09
CA THR A 123 11.31 -30.99 -18.32
C THR A 123 10.48 -31.60 -17.17
N GLU A 124 9.73 -32.66 -17.43
CA GLU A 124 8.90 -33.32 -16.40
C GLU A 124 9.75 -33.86 -15.25
N GLU A 125 10.84 -34.53 -15.52
CA GLU A 125 11.74 -35.07 -14.51
C GLU A 125 12.43 -33.95 -13.74
N PHE A 126 12.82 -32.89 -14.47
CA PHE A 126 13.44 -31.71 -13.89
C PHE A 126 12.49 -31.01 -12.91
N LEU A 127 11.24 -30.78 -13.29
CA LEU A 127 10.24 -30.10 -12.46
C LEU A 127 9.76 -30.95 -11.28
N LYS A 128 9.78 -32.28 -11.37
CA LYS A 128 9.58 -33.17 -10.21
C LYS A 128 10.67 -32.99 -9.15
N GLU A 129 11.88 -32.67 -9.54
CA GLU A 129 12.99 -32.42 -8.61
C GLU A 129 13.09 -30.94 -8.19
N TYR A 130 12.82 -30.03 -9.11
CA TYR A 130 12.88 -28.58 -8.94
C TYR A 130 11.57 -27.92 -9.35
N PRO A 131 10.52 -27.97 -8.52
CA PRO A 131 9.18 -27.49 -8.88
C PRO A 131 9.06 -25.97 -8.99
N VAL A 132 10.05 -25.23 -8.47
CA VAL A 132 10.10 -23.77 -8.55
C VAL A 132 11.25 -23.36 -9.46
N VAL A 133 10.90 -22.59 -10.51
CA VAL A 133 11.86 -22.09 -11.50
C VAL A 133 11.86 -20.55 -11.42
N LEU A 134 13.03 -19.97 -11.18
CA LEU A 134 13.23 -18.52 -11.20
C LEU A 134 13.68 -18.09 -12.60
N SER A 135 13.03 -17.08 -13.14
CA SER A 135 13.31 -16.58 -14.50
C SER A 135 12.98 -15.09 -14.61
N THR A 136 13.44 -14.44 -15.66
CA THR A 136 12.88 -13.14 -16.06
C THR A 136 11.63 -13.36 -16.92
N THR A 137 10.78 -12.36 -17.02
CA THR A 137 9.59 -12.40 -17.90
C THR A 137 9.95 -12.76 -19.34
N TYR A 138 11.11 -12.29 -19.79
CA TYR A 138 11.61 -12.51 -21.16
C TYR A 138 12.02 -13.95 -21.44
N THR A 139 12.58 -14.63 -20.46
CA THR A 139 13.13 -15.99 -20.62
C THR A 139 12.22 -17.10 -20.10
N ALA A 140 11.16 -16.74 -19.37
CA ALA A 140 10.26 -17.69 -18.72
C ALA A 140 9.76 -18.79 -19.69
N LYS A 141 9.31 -18.41 -20.89
CA LYS A 141 8.82 -19.36 -21.91
C LYS A 141 9.89 -20.28 -22.45
N ASN A 142 11.16 -19.87 -22.36
CA ASN A 142 12.29 -20.60 -22.98
C ASN A 142 13.14 -21.39 -21.99
N CYS A 143 12.88 -21.30 -20.65
CA CYS A 143 13.71 -22.01 -19.67
C CYS A 143 13.43 -23.52 -19.63
N ILE A 144 12.25 -23.97 -20.06
CA ILE A 144 11.86 -25.39 -20.13
C ILE A 144 11.33 -25.73 -21.53
N ASP A 145 10.77 -26.92 -21.71
CA ASP A 145 10.10 -27.26 -22.97
C ASP A 145 8.98 -26.26 -23.27
N LYS A 146 8.90 -25.78 -24.49
CA LYS A 146 7.94 -24.75 -24.93
C LYS A 146 6.47 -25.18 -24.83
N ASN A 147 6.21 -26.50 -24.84
CA ASN A 147 4.88 -27.08 -24.74
C ASN A 147 4.46 -27.28 -23.28
N TRP A 148 5.38 -27.08 -22.33
CA TRP A 148 5.07 -27.20 -20.92
C TRP A 148 4.32 -25.99 -20.42
N VAL A 149 3.35 -26.19 -19.52
CA VAL A 149 2.57 -25.15 -18.86
C VAL A 149 2.72 -25.38 -17.36
N PHE A 150 3.14 -24.33 -16.64
CA PHE A 150 3.22 -24.33 -15.19
C PHE A 150 1.83 -24.25 -14.57
N ASP A 151 1.67 -24.71 -13.33
CA ASP A 151 0.45 -24.50 -12.58
C ASP A 151 0.27 -23.02 -12.24
N TYR A 152 1.35 -22.35 -11.86
CA TYR A 152 1.36 -20.94 -11.47
C TYR A 152 2.54 -20.18 -12.05
N VAL A 153 2.30 -18.93 -12.44
CA VAL A 153 3.33 -17.90 -12.58
C VAL A 153 3.11 -16.85 -11.47
N ILE A 154 4.17 -16.52 -10.75
CA ILE A 154 4.20 -15.44 -9.79
C ILE A 154 5.11 -14.36 -10.37
N MET A 155 4.55 -13.20 -10.68
CA MET A 155 5.28 -12.08 -11.25
C MET A 155 5.37 -10.96 -10.22
N ASP A 156 6.57 -10.63 -9.81
CA ASP A 156 6.85 -9.50 -8.91
C ASP A 156 7.24 -8.25 -9.70
N GLU A 157 7.06 -7.08 -9.11
CA GLU A 157 7.33 -5.77 -9.73
C GLU A 157 6.60 -5.58 -11.09
N ALA A 158 5.39 -6.07 -11.21
CA ALA A 158 4.64 -6.07 -12.47
C ALA A 158 4.30 -4.66 -13.00
N SER A 159 4.40 -3.62 -12.16
CA SER A 159 4.30 -2.22 -12.58
C SER A 159 5.46 -1.77 -13.48
N GLN A 160 6.61 -2.43 -13.38
CA GLN A 160 7.81 -2.16 -14.20
C GLN A 160 7.89 -3.05 -15.44
N VAL A 161 6.95 -3.95 -15.63
CA VAL A 161 6.91 -4.87 -16.77
C VAL A 161 6.08 -4.26 -17.91
N ASP A 162 6.56 -4.36 -19.14
CA ASP A 162 5.79 -4.02 -20.33
C ASP A 162 4.74 -5.10 -20.64
N ILE A 163 3.66 -4.72 -21.32
CA ILE A 163 2.52 -5.60 -21.58
C ILE A 163 2.95 -6.82 -22.42
N THR A 164 3.86 -6.65 -23.38
CA THR A 164 4.26 -7.72 -24.30
C THR A 164 5.01 -8.83 -23.58
N THR A 165 6.02 -8.48 -22.77
CA THR A 165 6.80 -9.46 -22.00
C THR A 165 6.00 -10.05 -20.84
N GLY A 166 5.11 -9.26 -20.24
CA GLY A 166 4.17 -9.75 -19.24
C GLY A 166 3.20 -10.79 -19.80
N ALA A 167 2.61 -10.54 -20.98
CA ALA A 167 1.73 -11.48 -21.66
C ALA A 167 2.48 -12.77 -22.07
N LEU A 168 3.74 -12.65 -22.48
CA LEU A 168 4.58 -13.81 -22.76
C LEU A 168 4.77 -14.68 -21.51
N ALA A 169 5.04 -14.07 -20.35
CA ALA A 169 5.16 -14.79 -19.09
C ALA A 169 3.83 -15.42 -18.66
N LEU A 170 2.69 -14.73 -18.82
CA LEU A 170 1.37 -15.30 -18.55
C LEU A 170 1.09 -16.55 -19.39
N SER A 171 1.55 -16.58 -20.65
CA SER A 171 1.38 -17.74 -21.54
C SER A 171 2.08 -19.01 -21.05
N CYS A 172 2.88 -18.94 -19.99
CA CYS A 172 3.62 -20.06 -19.45
C CYS A 172 2.86 -20.85 -18.38
N ALA A 173 1.72 -20.34 -17.86
CA ALA A 173 1.06 -20.94 -16.72
C ALA A 173 -0.47 -20.95 -16.83
N MET A 174 -1.11 -21.84 -16.06
CA MET A 174 -2.57 -21.93 -15.96
C MET A 174 -3.15 -20.85 -15.03
N ASN A 175 -2.42 -20.46 -14.01
CA ASN A 175 -2.83 -19.47 -13.01
C ASN A 175 -1.72 -18.42 -12.85
N ALA A 176 -2.11 -17.21 -12.47
CA ALA A 176 -1.17 -16.12 -12.26
C ALA A 176 -1.41 -15.40 -10.93
N VAL A 177 -0.30 -15.04 -10.27
CA VAL A 177 -0.27 -14.10 -9.15
C VAL A 177 0.57 -12.91 -9.60
N ILE A 178 -0.08 -11.76 -9.76
CA ILE A 178 0.56 -10.54 -10.24
C ILE A 178 0.77 -9.61 -9.05
N VAL A 179 2.03 -9.36 -8.70
CA VAL A 179 2.44 -8.51 -7.58
C VAL A 179 3.09 -7.26 -8.14
N GLY A 180 2.73 -6.11 -7.61
CA GLY A 180 3.29 -4.83 -8.02
C GLY A 180 2.57 -3.67 -7.35
N ASP A 181 3.03 -2.47 -7.66
CA ASP A 181 2.54 -1.24 -7.06
C ASP A 181 2.34 -0.19 -8.17
N ASP A 182 1.10 0.18 -8.42
CA ASP A 182 0.73 1.17 -9.45
C ASP A 182 1.07 2.62 -9.06
N LYS A 183 1.45 2.85 -7.80
CA LYS A 183 1.92 4.15 -7.27
C LYS A 183 3.43 4.33 -7.40
N GLN A 184 4.16 3.26 -7.69
CA GLN A 184 5.59 3.33 -8.00
C GLN A 184 5.82 3.66 -9.48
N LEU A 185 7.09 3.95 -9.82
CA LEU A 185 7.46 4.29 -11.19
C LEU A 185 7.12 3.13 -12.14
N PRO A 186 6.32 3.39 -13.18
CA PRO A 186 6.01 2.38 -14.20
C PRO A 186 7.22 2.12 -15.09
N ASN A 187 7.10 1.13 -15.97
CA ASN A 187 8.07 0.91 -17.05
C ASN A 187 8.26 2.19 -17.87
N VAL A 188 9.50 2.65 -17.97
CA VAL A 188 9.85 3.86 -18.72
C VAL A 188 10.25 3.48 -20.14
N ILE A 189 9.45 3.93 -21.11
CA ILE A 189 9.70 3.72 -22.54
C ILE A 189 10.36 4.99 -23.10
N ASP A 190 11.49 4.82 -23.82
CA ASP A 190 12.11 5.95 -24.49
C ASP A 190 11.21 6.52 -25.63
N GLU A 191 11.34 7.80 -25.92
CA GLU A 191 10.45 8.50 -26.86
C GLU A 191 10.48 7.93 -28.30
N ARG A 192 11.59 7.36 -28.74
CA ARG A 192 11.69 6.74 -30.06
C ARG A 192 10.86 5.45 -30.09
N THR A 193 11.04 4.59 -29.12
CA THR A 193 10.27 3.34 -28.95
C THR A 193 8.78 3.64 -28.77
N LYS A 194 8.45 4.66 -27.95
CA LYS A 194 7.06 5.10 -27.73
C LYS A 194 6.38 5.56 -29.02
N THR A 195 7.08 6.28 -29.87
CA THR A 195 6.56 6.71 -31.18
C THR A 195 6.28 5.52 -32.09
N ALA A 196 7.21 4.55 -32.15
CA ALA A 196 7.02 3.33 -32.95
C ALA A 196 5.83 2.49 -32.42
N LEU A 197 5.71 2.31 -31.11
CA LEU A 197 4.60 1.61 -30.47
C LEU A 197 3.25 2.27 -30.77
N LYS A 198 3.15 3.61 -30.65
CA LYS A 198 1.93 4.34 -30.99
C LYS A 198 1.47 4.09 -32.45
N ALA A 199 2.41 4.03 -33.39
CA ALA A 199 2.09 3.74 -34.77
C ALA A 199 1.51 2.32 -34.95
N ILE A 200 2.08 1.34 -34.25
CA ILE A 200 1.61 -0.05 -34.25
C ILE A 200 0.22 -0.13 -33.59
N GLU A 201 0.07 0.43 -32.40
CA GLU A 201 -1.19 0.44 -31.65
C GLU A 201 -2.34 1.05 -32.46
N SER A 202 -2.05 2.13 -33.19
CA SER A 202 -3.03 2.77 -34.09
C SER A 202 -3.35 1.92 -35.32
N ALA A 203 -2.33 1.36 -35.98
CA ALA A 203 -2.48 0.53 -37.18
C ALA A 203 -3.34 -0.71 -36.91
N TYR A 204 -3.12 -1.33 -35.76
CA TYR A 204 -3.85 -2.55 -35.33
C TYR A 204 -5.08 -2.26 -34.48
N ARG A 205 -5.42 -1.00 -34.23
CA ARG A 205 -6.57 -0.57 -33.40
C ARG A 205 -6.59 -1.25 -32.03
N ILE A 206 -5.41 -1.31 -31.38
CA ILE A 206 -5.28 -1.94 -30.07
C ILE A 206 -6.12 -1.17 -29.05
N ASP A 207 -6.95 -1.88 -28.31
CA ASP A 207 -7.75 -1.32 -27.21
C ASP A 207 -6.83 -0.68 -26.15
N GLU A 208 -7.25 0.40 -25.53
CA GLU A 208 -6.46 1.22 -24.61
C GLU A 208 -5.86 0.42 -23.48
N LYS A 209 -6.62 -0.49 -22.88
CA LYS A 209 -6.16 -1.37 -21.80
C LYS A 209 -5.01 -2.31 -22.14
N TYR A 210 -4.72 -2.49 -23.45
CA TYR A 210 -3.60 -3.31 -23.93
C TYR A 210 -2.47 -2.48 -24.54
N ARG A 211 -2.50 -1.15 -24.39
CA ARG A 211 -1.46 -0.29 -24.98
C ARG A 211 -0.29 -0.12 -24.05
N SER A 212 0.87 -0.60 -24.47
CA SER A 212 2.13 -0.43 -23.74
C SER A 212 2.55 1.03 -23.59
N THR A 213 2.05 1.95 -24.44
CA THR A 213 2.39 3.38 -24.38
C THR A 213 1.66 4.13 -23.25
N THR A 214 0.61 3.56 -22.69
CA THR A 214 -0.23 4.18 -21.65
C THR A 214 -0.31 3.36 -20.37
N HIS A 215 -0.10 2.04 -20.44
CA HIS A 215 -0.26 1.12 -19.31
C HIS A 215 0.99 0.28 -19.07
N SER A 216 1.30 0.04 -17.82
CA SER A 216 2.16 -1.07 -17.40
C SER A 216 1.40 -2.39 -17.49
N PHE A 217 2.11 -3.50 -17.39
CA PHE A 217 1.47 -4.81 -17.36
C PHE A 217 0.50 -4.96 -16.18
N LEU A 218 0.86 -4.47 -14.98
CA LEU A 218 -0.02 -4.48 -13.81
C LEU A 218 -1.32 -3.71 -14.07
N GLN A 219 -1.24 -2.48 -14.59
CA GLN A 219 -2.41 -1.66 -14.91
C GLN A 219 -3.32 -2.35 -15.92
N SER A 220 -2.72 -2.92 -16.98
CA SER A 220 -3.45 -3.69 -17.97
C SER A 220 -4.18 -4.90 -17.34
N CYS A 221 -3.51 -5.64 -16.46
CA CYS A 221 -4.14 -6.75 -15.74
C CYS A 221 -5.30 -6.31 -14.87
N CYS A 222 -5.18 -5.20 -14.12
CA CYS A 222 -6.26 -4.66 -13.29
C CYS A 222 -7.49 -4.26 -14.10
N GLU A 223 -7.30 -3.73 -15.31
CA GLU A 223 -8.41 -3.35 -16.20
C GLU A 223 -9.04 -4.52 -16.95
N VAL A 224 -8.25 -5.56 -17.25
CA VAL A 224 -8.72 -6.74 -18.00
C VAL A 224 -9.38 -7.76 -17.08
N PHE A 225 -8.82 -7.98 -15.90
CA PHE A 225 -9.30 -9.00 -14.95
C PHE A 225 -10.04 -8.35 -13.77
N THR A 226 -11.13 -7.66 -14.06
CA THR A 226 -11.93 -6.91 -13.06
C THR A 226 -12.48 -7.77 -11.94
N ASP A 227 -12.74 -9.05 -12.20
CA ASP A 227 -13.27 -10.00 -11.21
C ASP A 227 -12.18 -10.73 -10.41
N ALA A 228 -10.91 -10.50 -10.74
CA ALA A 228 -9.80 -11.09 -9.99
C ALA A 228 -9.70 -10.47 -8.59
N PRO A 229 -9.45 -11.28 -7.55
CA PRO A 229 -9.27 -10.75 -6.20
C PRO A 229 -8.03 -9.86 -6.14
N GLN A 230 -8.18 -8.67 -5.58
CA GLN A 230 -7.10 -7.71 -5.37
C GLN A 230 -6.93 -7.46 -3.88
N THR A 231 -5.69 -7.48 -3.40
CA THR A 231 -5.36 -7.26 -2.00
C THR A 231 -4.23 -6.24 -1.89
N LEU A 232 -4.49 -5.13 -1.19
CA LEU A 232 -3.45 -4.18 -0.83
C LEU A 232 -2.67 -4.70 0.38
N LEU A 233 -1.35 -4.85 0.24
CA LEU A 233 -0.45 -5.15 1.36
C LEU A 233 -0.18 -3.85 2.11
N ARG A 234 -0.82 -3.68 3.26
CA ARG A 234 -0.79 -2.41 4.01
C ARG A 234 0.40 -2.27 4.95
N GLU A 235 0.95 -3.38 5.42
CA GLU A 235 2.04 -3.34 6.40
C GLU A 235 3.38 -2.99 5.75
N HIS A 236 4.02 -1.96 6.26
CA HIS A 236 5.31 -1.47 5.76
C HIS A 236 6.42 -1.69 6.78
N TYR A 237 7.44 -2.47 6.40
CA TYR A 237 8.52 -2.92 7.29
C TYR A 237 9.90 -2.34 6.96
N ARG A 238 10.01 -1.47 5.94
CA ARG A 238 11.32 -1.06 5.40
C ARG A 238 11.77 0.32 5.87
N CYS A 239 10.94 1.33 5.68
CA CYS A 239 11.33 2.72 5.92
C CYS A 239 10.98 3.19 7.33
N HIS A 240 11.72 4.18 7.82
CA HIS A 240 11.35 4.91 9.04
C HIS A 240 9.93 5.50 8.93
N PRO A 241 9.11 5.51 10.02
CA PRO A 241 7.74 6.00 9.97
C PRO A 241 7.60 7.39 9.34
N LYS A 242 8.45 8.35 9.69
CA LYS A 242 8.44 9.72 9.15
C LYS A 242 8.69 9.79 7.63
N ILE A 243 9.43 8.82 7.08
CA ILE A 243 9.70 8.76 5.63
C ILE A 243 8.47 8.21 4.90
N ILE A 244 7.95 7.06 5.37
CA ILE A 244 6.83 6.42 4.69
C ILE A 244 5.53 7.18 4.87
N GLU A 245 5.36 7.94 5.95
CA GLU A 245 4.16 8.74 6.19
C GLU A 245 3.93 9.78 5.09
N PHE A 246 5.00 10.41 4.59
CA PHE A 246 4.91 11.31 3.45
C PHE A 246 4.33 10.61 2.21
N CYS A 247 4.85 9.43 1.86
CA CYS A 247 4.34 8.64 0.73
C CYS A 247 2.92 8.13 1.00
N ASN A 248 2.64 7.73 2.23
CA ASN A 248 1.34 7.23 2.64
C ASN A 248 0.23 8.25 2.42
N HIS A 249 0.46 9.50 2.83
CA HIS A 249 -0.49 10.57 2.62
C HIS A 249 -0.67 10.95 1.15
N LEU A 250 0.42 11.00 0.37
CA LEU A 250 0.36 11.45 -1.02
C LEU A 250 -0.19 10.40 -1.98
N PHE A 251 0.12 9.13 -1.78
CA PHE A 251 -0.11 8.07 -2.78
C PHE A 251 -1.04 6.96 -2.30
N TYR A 252 -1.15 6.72 -0.99
CA TYR A 252 -1.89 5.59 -0.44
C TYR A 252 -3.05 5.98 0.47
N ASN A 253 -3.48 7.24 0.45
CA ASN A 253 -4.62 7.77 1.22
C ASN A 253 -4.54 7.48 2.73
N GLY A 254 -3.34 7.31 3.29
CA GLY A 254 -3.15 6.96 4.70
C GLY A 254 -3.41 5.48 5.03
N GLU A 255 -3.50 4.60 4.03
CA GLU A 255 -3.86 3.19 4.25
C GLU A 255 -2.69 2.31 4.68
N LEU A 256 -1.44 2.75 4.48
CA LEU A 256 -0.28 1.98 4.91
C LEU A 256 -0.10 2.05 6.43
N VAL A 257 0.29 0.94 7.01
CA VAL A 257 0.57 0.79 8.44
C VAL A 257 2.08 0.61 8.62
N PRO A 258 2.81 1.65 9.08
CA PRO A 258 4.23 1.51 9.39
C PRO A 258 4.43 0.55 10.57
N MET A 259 5.15 -0.55 10.32
CA MET A 259 5.52 -1.54 11.34
C MET A 259 6.91 -1.29 11.93
N THR A 260 7.64 -0.32 11.36
CA THR A 260 8.93 0.14 11.87
C THR A 260 8.74 1.10 13.03
N GLN A 261 9.69 1.13 13.95
CA GLN A 261 9.64 1.99 15.14
C GLN A 261 10.45 3.27 14.92
N ASP A 262 9.89 4.40 15.33
CA ASP A 262 10.63 5.65 15.55
C ASP A 262 11.38 5.53 16.89
N LYS A 263 12.69 5.51 16.85
CA LYS A 263 13.57 5.45 18.05
C LYS A 263 13.95 6.83 18.55
N GLY A 264 13.30 7.88 18.03
CA GLY A 264 13.61 9.27 18.36
C GLY A 264 14.74 9.86 17.52
N GLU A 265 14.99 9.29 16.33
CA GLU A 265 15.99 9.83 15.41
C GLU A 265 15.61 11.26 15.01
N GLU A 266 16.56 12.18 15.16
CA GLU A 266 16.42 13.56 14.71
C GLU A 266 16.76 13.67 13.21
N ASN A 267 16.12 14.62 12.54
CA ASN A 267 16.43 14.95 11.13
C ASN A 267 16.33 13.79 10.14
N VAL A 268 15.37 12.89 10.35
CA VAL A 268 15.12 11.72 9.47
C VAL A 268 14.85 12.13 8.03
N VAL A 269 14.22 13.30 7.83
CA VAL A 269 13.99 13.91 6.52
C VAL A 269 14.45 15.36 6.59
N THR A 270 15.40 15.70 5.74
CA THR A 270 15.91 17.06 5.63
C THR A 270 15.73 17.56 4.20
N VAL A 271 15.20 18.76 4.03
CA VAL A 271 15.03 19.41 2.73
C VAL A 271 16.07 20.50 2.58
N ILE A 272 16.91 20.40 1.56
CA ILE A 272 17.88 21.43 1.19
C ILE A 272 17.44 22.03 -0.14
N GLN A 273 17.09 23.31 -0.11
CA GLN A 273 16.67 24.02 -1.30
C GLN A 273 17.86 24.78 -1.91
N THR A 274 18.25 24.41 -3.12
CA THR A 274 19.29 25.13 -3.85
C THR A 274 18.75 26.45 -4.42
N VAL A 275 19.66 27.36 -4.79
CA VAL A 275 19.26 28.61 -5.43
C VAL A 275 18.54 28.36 -6.75
N LYS A 276 17.53 29.18 -7.04
CA LYS A 276 16.77 29.10 -8.29
C LYS A 276 17.68 29.38 -9.49
N GLY A 277 17.51 28.61 -10.57
CA GLY A 277 18.23 28.77 -11.81
C GLY A 277 18.27 27.52 -12.65
N GLN A 278 18.71 27.62 -13.90
CA GLN A 278 18.87 26.46 -14.77
C GLN A 278 20.30 25.93 -14.64
N HIS A 279 20.50 24.96 -13.77
CA HIS A 279 21.80 24.38 -13.46
C HIS A 279 21.99 22.96 -14.05
N ALA A 280 20.96 22.42 -14.72
CA ALA A 280 21.02 21.11 -15.37
C ALA A 280 21.89 21.16 -16.62
N ARG A 281 22.78 20.17 -16.79
CA ARG A 281 23.62 19.95 -17.97
C ARG A 281 23.57 18.49 -18.37
N GLY A 282 22.91 18.19 -19.49
CA GLY A 282 22.66 16.81 -19.89
C GLY A 282 21.78 16.09 -18.88
N HIS A 283 22.32 15.06 -18.23
CA HIS A 283 21.59 14.22 -17.26
C HIS A 283 21.91 14.52 -15.79
N TYR A 284 22.57 15.63 -15.49
CA TYR A 284 22.93 15.97 -14.11
C TYR A 284 22.71 17.47 -13.84
N ASN A 285 22.54 17.81 -12.57
CA ASN A 285 22.44 19.18 -12.08
C ASN A 285 23.71 19.50 -11.28
N GLN A 286 24.59 20.33 -11.87
CA GLN A 286 25.87 20.64 -11.26
C GLN A 286 25.71 21.34 -9.90
N ARG A 287 24.71 22.22 -9.75
CA ARG A 287 24.49 22.93 -8.50
C ARG A 287 24.07 21.98 -7.35
N GLU A 288 23.25 20.98 -7.64
CA GLU A 288 22.90 19.98 -6.64
C GLU A 288 24.12 19.15 -6.23
N ILE A 289 24.95 18.77 -7.19
CA ILE A 289 26.22 18.07 -6.91
C ILE A 289 27.12 18.89 -6.01
N ASP A 290 27.29 20.19 -6.30
CA ASP A 290 28.13 21.11 -5.51
C ASP A 290 27.61 21.22 -4.07
N VAL A 291 26.28 21.35 -3.88
CA VAL A 291 25.64 21.40 -2.55
C VAL A 291 25.79 20.07 -1.82
N ILE A 292 25.59 18.94 -2.49
CA ILE A 292 25.81 17.62 -1.88
C ILE A 292 27.25 17.49 -1.39
N GLN A 293 28.22 17.90 -2.21
CA GLN A 293 29.65 17.79 -1.87
C GLN A 293 30.05 18.74 -0.75
N SER A 294 29.56 19.99 -0.77
CA SER A 294 30.02 21.02 0.18
C SER A 294 29.22 21.06 1.48
N GLU A 295 27.94 20.70 1.46
CA GLU A 295 27.04 20.86 2.62
C GLU A 295 26.51 19.54 3.17
N VAL A 296 26.20 18.56 2.31
CA VAL A 296 25.58 17.30 2.77
C VAL A 296 26.61 16.31 3.27
N LEU A 297 27.60 15.98 2.43
CA LEU A 297 28.61 14.95 2.79
C LEU A 297 29.42 15.28 4.05
N PRO A 298 29.86 16.52 4.29
CA PRO A 298 30.60 16.84 5.53
C PRO A 298 29.76 16.65 6.79
N ASN A 299 28.44 16.91 6.71
CA ASN A 299 27.54 16.75 7.85
C ASN A 299 27.21 15.28 8.13
N LEU A 300 27.19 14.41 7.12
CA LEU A 300 26.99 12.98 7.30
C LEU A 300 28.20 12.31 7.96
N THR A 301 29.42 12.74 7.63
CA THR A 301 30.65 12.19 8.21
C THR A 301 30.85 12.62 9.66
N ASN A 302 30.34 13.77 10.08
CA ASN A 302 30.46 14.28 11.45
C ASN A 302 29.44 13.68 12.43
N ASN A 303 28.33 13.12 11.93
CA ASN A 303 27.29 12.49 12.76
C ASN A 303 27.44 10.96 12.89
N GLY A 304 28.49 10.39 12.36
CA GLY A 304 28.78 8.96 12.33
C GLY A 304 29.87 8.49 13.31
N SER A 305 30.11 9.22 14.40
CA SER A 305 31.07 8.84 15.46
C SER A 305 30.37 8.62 16.79
#